data_147fe66cca6907d9b1908047f995b42f
#
_entry.id   147fe66cca6907d9b1908047f995b42f
#
_cell.length_a   1.000
_cell.length_b   1.000
_cell.length_c   1.000
_cell.angle_alpha   90.00
_cell.angle_beta   90.00
_cell.angle_gamma   90.00
#
_symmetry.space_group_name_H-M   'P 1'
#
loop_
_entity.id
_entity.type
_entity.pdbx_description
1 polymer ?
#
loop_
_entity_poly.entity_id
_entity_poly.type
_entity_poly.pdbx_seq_one_letter_code
_entity_poly.pdbx_strand_id
1 'polypeptide(L)'
;MKELFEALLAALRRGETAALCTILGASGSAPRGAGAKMAVFADGSTIGTVGGGAVELRTIEMAKEAILSKKSLIHGFSLAKNQIEDLGMICGGNVTIYIQILKPENADIISFLEEVCELFEKNENSWLLYELCGGEVAQMDIYTKARGLRRMTLDDAALAKLLTSQPVYQAGEPAYYAEPVVLAGTAYIFGGGHVGAALAPVLHYVGFRVAVFDNRPDFATPEHYPDADEVIFGQYQDFSPWITLQPEDYVTIMTPGHQADREVLLQALRSPATYIGCIGSRSKIAGTRAWLAEHGIPDEAWGRVHAPIGIPLGGRTPEEIAVSIAAEMIRHRAEHMANRR
;
A
#
# COMPACT_ATOMS: atom_id res chain seq x y z
N MET A 1 -0.85 -8.78 -0.62
CA MET A 1 0.58 -8.98 -1.02
C MET A 1 1.30 -9.89 -0.01
N LYS A 2 1.18 -9.62 1.30
CA LYS A 2 1.77 -10.45 2.38
C LYS A 2 1.43 -11.94 2.19
N GLU A 3 0.14 -12.29 2.16
CA GLU A 3 -0.34 -13.66 1.97
C GLU A 3 0.27 -14.39 0.75
N LEU A 4 0.46 -13.65 -0.36
CA LEU A 4 1.07 -14.21 -1.56
C LEU A 4 2.53 -14.62 -1.34
N PHE A 5 3.32 -13.76 -0.69
CA PHE A 5 4.74 -14.07 -0.40
C PHE A 5 4.88 -15.15 0.66
N GLU A 6 4.04 -15.17 1.68
CA GLU A 6 3.99 -16.23 2.71
C GLU A 6 3.66 -17.59 2.09
N ALA A 7 2.71 -17.63 1.16
CA ALA A 7 2.34 -18.88 0.47
C ALA A 7 3.46 -19.38 -0.44
N LEU A 8 4.16 -18.49 -1.16
CA LEU A 8 5.34 -18.85 -1.95
C LEU A 8 6.46 -19.42 -1.07
N LEU A 9 6.77 -18.75 0.04
CA LEU A 9 7.77 -19.21 1.01
C LEU A 9 7.41 -20.59 1.58
N ALA A 10 6.14 -20.78 1.95
CA ALA A 10 5.64 -22.06 2.45
C ALA A 10 5.77 -23.18 1.41
N ALA A 11 5.46 -22.91 0.13
CA ALA A 11 5.63 -23.88 -0.96
C ALA A 11 7.09 -24.30 -1.15
N LEU A 12 8.01 -23.31 -1.20
CA LEU A 12 9.43 -23.61 -1.34
C LEU A 12 9.97 -24.43 -0.15
N ARG A 13 9.54 -24.10 1.08
CA ARG A 13 9.92 -24.87 2.29
C ARG A 13 9.41 -26.33 2.28
N ARG A 14 8.31 -26.59 1.55
CA ARG A 14 7.83 -27.97 1.30
C ARG A 14 8.57 -28.69 0.16
N GLY A 15 9.54 -28.04 -0.48
CA GLY A 15 10.27 -28.58 -1.63
C GLY A 15 9.51 -28.42 -2.96
N GLU A 16 8.52 -27.56 -3.03
CA GLU A 16 7.69 -27.33 -4.22
C GLU A 16 8.24 -26.15 -5.03
N THR A 17 8.34 -26.30 -6.34
CA THR A 17 8.63 -25.21 -7.26
C THR A 17 7.35 -24.39 -7.49
N ALA A 18 7.45 -23.07 -7.47
CA ALA A 18 6.35 -22.16 -7.74
C ALA A 18 6.75 -21.08 -8.76
N ALA A 19 5.76 -20.39 -9.32
CA ALA A 19 5.97 -19.25 -10.19
C ALA A 19 5.40 -17.98 -9.55
N LEU A 20 6.17 -16.88 -9.59
CA LEU A 20 5.71 -15.54 -9.29
C LEU A 20 5.53 -14.79 -10.62
N CYS A 21 4.29 -14.47 -10.95
CA CYS A 21 3.92 -13.69 -12.13
C CYS A 21 3.75 -12.22 -11.73
N THR A 22 4.51 -11.31 -12.35
CA THR A 22 4.47 -9.86 -12.06
C THR A 22 4.25 -9.07 -13.34
N ILE A 23 3.28 -8.15 -13.35
CA ILE A 23 3.15 -7.17 -14.41
C ILE A 23 4.27 -6.13 -14.25
N LEU A 24 5.25 -6.14 -15.16
CA LEU A 24 6.34 -5.16 -15.20
C LEU A 24 5.89 -3.82 -15.78
N GLY A 25 4.99 -3.87 -16.75
CA GLY A 25 4.47 -2.67 -17.42
C GLY A 25 3.14 -2.93 -18.08
N ALA A 26 2.30 -1.90 -18.10
CA ALA A 26 1.02 -1.91 -18.79
C ALA A 26 0.78 -0.57 -19.46
N SER A 27 0.15 -0.59 -20.64
CA SER A 27 -0.21 0.63 -21.39
C SER A 27 -1.59 0.49 -22.02
N GLY A 28 -2.26 1.62 -22.25
CA GLY A 28 -3.63 1.63 -22.76
C GLY A 28 -4.63 1.09 -21.73
N SER A 29 -5.73 0.52 -22.18
CA SER A 29 -6.78 -0.08 -21.34
C SER A 29 -6.39 -1.49 -20.89
N ALA A 30 -5.37 -1.61 -20.05
CA ALA A 30 -4.97 -2.89 -19.46
C ALA A 30 -5.85 -3.24 -18.25
N PRO A 31 -6.14 -4.53 -17.98
CA PRO A 31 -6.98 -4.96 -16.85
C PRO A 31 -6.37 -4.63 -15.47
N ARG A 32 -5.04 -4.61 -15.38
CA ARG A 32 -4.27 -4.25 -14.19
C ARG A 32 -3.02 -3.48 -14.59
N GLY A 33 -2.56 -2.60 -13.70
CA GLY A 33 -1.30 -1.85 -13.84
C GLY A 33 -0.07 -2.66 -13.44
N ALA A 34 1.11 -2.08 -13.67
CA ALA A 34 2.38 -2.60 -13.20
C ALA A 34 2.33 -2.87 -11.68
N GLY A 35 3.04 -3.89 -11.23
CA GLY A 35 3.06 -4.34 -9.83
C GLY A 35 2.02 -5.37 -9.46
N ALA A 36 0.99 -5.60 -10.28
CA ALA A 36 0.04 -6.68 -10.01
C ALA A 36 0.75 -8.04 -10.06
N LYS A 37 0.44 -8.89 -9.08
CA LYS A 37 1.11 -10.17 -8.87
C LYS A 37 0.15 -11.33 -8.72
N MET A 38 0.62 -12.49 -9.17
CA MET A 38 -0.05 -13.77 -8.98
C MET A 38 0.99 -14.85 -8.73
N ALA A 39 0.85 -15.58 -7.65
CA ALA A 39 1.55 -16.84 -7.44
C ALA A 39 0.83 -17.98 -8.18
N VAL A 40 1.56 -18.84 -8.84
CA VAL A 40 1.03 -20.06 -9.48
C VAL A 40 1.82 -21.27 -8.93
N PHE A 41 1.10 -22.28 -8.46
CA PHE A 41 1.68 -23.49 -7.87
C PHE A 41 1.61 -24.67 -8.86
N ALA A 42 2.36 -25.73 -8.56
CA ALA A 42 2.47 -26.89 -9.44
C ALA A 42 1.14 -27.62 -9.69
N ASP A 43 0.22 -27.58 -8.72
CA ASP A 43 -1.16 -28.12 -8.85
C ASP A 43 -2.07 -27.21 -9.68
N GLY A 44 -1.62 -26.00 -10.02
CA GLY A 44 -2.37 -24.99 -10.78
C GLY A 44 -3.22 -24.07 -9.91
N SER A 45 -3.17 -24.20 -8.59
CA SER A 45 -3.76 -23.22 -7.68
C SER A 45 -3.05 -21.87 -7.79
N THR A 46 -3.74 -20.77 -7.46
CA THR A 46 -3.22 -19.42 -7.59
C THR A 46 -3.56 -18.58 -6.37
N ILE A 47 -2.71 -17.59 -6.06
CA ILE A 47 -2.97 -16.53 -5.09
C ILE A 47 -2.64 -15.18 -5.74
N GLY A 48 -3.55 -14.20 -5.62
CA GLY A 48 -3.43 -12.92 -6.30
C GLY A 48 -3.97 -12.94 -7.72
N THR A 49 -3.71 -11.91 -8.51
CA THR A 49 -4.25 -11.76 -9.88
C THR A 49 -3.40 -10.83 -10.74
N VAL A 50 -3.27 -11.13 -12.01
CA VAL A 50 -2.69 -10.25 -13.04
C VAL A 50 -3.76 -9.56 -13.89
N GLY A 51 -5.04 -9.58 -13.45
CA GLY A 51 -6.12 -8.80 -14.05
C GLY A 51 -7.32 -9.59 -14.54
N GLY A 52 -7.33 -10.92 -14.35
CA GLY A 52 -8.44 -11.79 -14.76
C GLY A 52 -8.51 -12.03 -16.27
N GLY A 53 -9.56 -12.73 -16.67
CA GLY A 53 -9.86 -13.02 -18.06
C GLY A 53 -8.78 -13.84 -18.77
N ALA A 54 -8.69 -13.67 -20.09
CA ALA A 54 -7.83 -14.48 -20.94
C ALA A 54 -6.32 -14.26 -20.69
N VAL A 55 -5.90 -13.05 -20.30
CA VAL A 55 -4.48 -12.77 -19.96
C VAL A 55 -4.07 -13.61 -18.75
N GLU A 56 -4.90 -13.64 -17.71
CA GLU A 56 -4.63 -14.43 -16.51
C GLU A 56 -4.62 -15.92 -16.80
N LEU A 57 -5.63 -16.42 -17.52
CA LEU A 57 -5.69 -17.84 -17.91
C LEU A 57 -4.42 -18.25 -18.68
N ARG A 58 -4.03 -17.46 -19.68
CA ARG A 58 -2.84 -17.74 -20.47
C ARG A 58 -1.55 -17.63 -19.64
N THR A 59 -1.51 -16.68 -18.70
CA THR A 59 -0.37 -16.55 -17.75
C THR A 59 -0.25 -17.81 -16.87
N ILE A 60 -1.37 -18.35 -16.38
CA ILE A 60 -1.38 -19.60 -15.59
C ILE A 60 -0.86 -20.77 -16.41
N GLU A 61 -1.29 -20.93 -17.65
CA GLU A 61 -0.79 -21.99 -18.54
C GLU A 61 0.72 -21.88 -18.77
N MET A 62 1.21 -20.68 -19.11
CA MET A 62 2.62 -20.40 -19.30
C MET A 62 3.43 -20.61 -18.03
N ALA A 63 2.89 -20.23 -16.86
CA ALA A 63 3.53 -20.46 -15.58
C ALA A 63 3.68 -21.96 -15.26
N LYS A 64 2.67 -22.78 -15.56
CA LYS A 64 2.76 -24.25 -15.42
C LYS A 64 3.85 -24.84 -16.32
N GLU A 65 3.89 -24.42 -17.59
CA GLU A 65 4.96 -24.85 -18.52
C GLU A 65 6.35 -24.41 -18.02
N ALA A 66 6.45 -23.18 -17.48
CA ALA A 66 7.68 -22.65 -16.91
C ALA A 66 8.12 -23.39 -15.65
N ILE A 67 7.20 -23.81 -14.78
CA ILE A 67 7.48 -24.65 -13.60
C ILE A 67 8.07 -26.00 -14.05
N LEU A 68 7.48 -26.64 -15.07
CA LEU A 68 7.98 -27.91 -15.59
C LEU A 68 9.35 -27.78 -16.26
N SER A 69 9.56 -26.71 -17.03
CA SER A 69 10.85 -26.46 -17.71
C SER A 69 11.90 -25.84 -16.79
N LYS A 70 11.51 -25.38 -15.59
CA LYS A 70 12.34 -24.66 -14.62
C LYS A 70 13.01 -23.39 -15.19
N LYS A 71 12.35 -22.72 -16.14
CA LYS A 71 12.86 -21.51 -16.81
C LYS A 71 11.90 -20.33 -16.61
N SER A 72 12.44 -19.23 -16.11
CA SER A 72 11.73 -17.94 -16.08
C SER A 72 11.62 -17.35 -17.48
N LEU A 73 10.61 -16.48 -17.68
CA LEU A 73 10.43 -15.80 -18.96
C LEU A 73 9.71 -14.46 -18.81
N ILE A 74 9.96 -13.53 -19.72
CA ILE A 74 9.16 -12.33 -19.91
C ILE A 74 8.29 -12.51 -21.15
N HIS A 75 7.00 -12.18 -21.03
CA HIS A 75 6.06 -12.28 -22.13
C HIS A 75 5.23 -11.00 -22.26
N GLY A 76 5.11 -10.51 -23.50
CA GLY A 76 4.28 -9.36 -23.86
C GLY A 76 2.94 -9.79 -24.45
N PHE A 77 1.84 -9.34 -23.85
CA PHE A 77 0.50 -9.49 -24.41
C PHE A 77 0.09 -8.21 -25.14
N SER A 78 -0.35 -8.33 -26.38
CA SER A 78 -1.00 -7.23 -27.09
C SER A 78 -2.50 -7.46 -27.13
N LEU A 79 -3.26 -6.52 -26.58
CA LEU A 79 -4.71 -6.57 -26.45
C LEU A 79 -5.41 -5.77 -27.57
N ALA A 80 -4.77 -5.64 -28.76
CA ALA A 80 -5.33 -4.93 -29.91
C ALA A 80 -6.57 -5.64 -30.45
N LYS A 81 -7.52 -4.85 -30.97
CA LYS A 81 -8.85 -5.32 -31.42
C LYS A 81 -8.84 -6.53 -32.37
N ASN A 82 -7.78 -6.73 -33.15
CA ASN A 82 -7.68 -7.82 -34.14
C ASN A 82 -7.20 -9.17 -33.55
N GLN A 83 -6.80 -9.20 -32.29
CA GLN A 83 -6.39 -10.42 -31.57
C GLN A 83 -7.40 -10.79 -30.46
N ILE A 84 -8.45 -9.99 -30.30
CA ILE A 84 -9.45 -10.08 -29.23
C ILE A 84 -10.45 -11.21 -29.48
N GLU A 85 -10.72 -11.59 -30.74
CA GLU A 85 -11.71 -12.63 -31.08
C GLU A 85 -11.33 -13.98 -30.47
N ASP A 86 -10.03 -14.26 -30.29
CA ASP A 86 -9.56 -15.49 -29.64
C ASP A 86 -9.53 -15.40 -28.09
N LEU A 87 -9.56 -14.19 -27.48
CA LEU A 87 -9.36 -14.01 -26.04
C LEU A 87 -10.60 -13.49 -25.28
N GLY A 88 -11.66 -13.10 -26.00
CA GLY A 88 -12.93 -12.66 -25.39
C GLY A 88 -12.87 -11.37 -24.55
N MET A 89 -11.87 -10.48 -24.76
CA MET A 89 -11.68 -9.24 -24.03
C MET A 89 -11.88 -7.99 -24.89
N ILE A 90 -12.43 -6.92 -24.31
CA ILE A 90 -12.75 -5.64 -25.00
C ILE A 90 -11.68 -4.56 -24.75
N CYS A 91 -10.58 -4.88 -24.07
CA CYS A 91 -9.56 -3.92 -23.68
C CYS A 91 -8.48 -3.78 -24.76
N GLY A 92 -8.14 -2.55 -25.16
CA GLY A 92 -7.05 -2.29 -26.11
C GLY A 92 -5.81 -1.74 -25.35
N GLY A 93 -4.81 -2.57 -25.12
CA GLY A 93 -3.59 -2.18 -24.42
C GLY A 93 -2.49 -3.22 -24.57
N ASN A 94 -1.32 -2.96 -23.97
CA ASN A 94 -0.22 -3.92 -23.91
C ASN A 94 0.09 -4.21 -22.43
N VAL A 95 0.43 -5.47 -22.14
CA VAL A 95 0.85 -5.92 -20.80
C VAL A 95 2.12 -6.73 -20.95
N THR A 96 3.15 -6.40 -20.17
CA THR A 96 4.38 -7.19 -20.08
C THR A 96 4.41 -7.89 -18.74
N ILE A 97 4.45 -9.23 -18.76
CA ILE A 97 4.46 -10.07 -17.55
C ILE A 97 5.80 -10.78 -17.45
N TYR A 98 6.39 -10.73 -16.28
CA TYR A 98 7.52 -11.57 -15.90
C TYR A 98 7.01 -12.77 -15.10
N ILE A 99 7.31 -13.98 -15.60
CA ILE A 99 7.04 -15.25 -14.93
C ILE A 99 8.35 -15.75 -14.36
N GLN A 100 8.54 -15.52 -13.07
CA GLN A 100 9.74 -15.91 -12.34
C GLN A 100 9.55 -17.28 -11.70
N ILE A 101 10.47 -18.21 -11.98
CA ILE A 101 10.45 -19.53 -11.36
C ILE A 101 11.26 -19.51 -10.07
N LEU A 102 10.59 -19.86 -9.00
CA LEU A 102 11.15 -19.94 -7.66
C LEU A 102 11.41 -21.43 -7.33
N LYS A 103 12.69 -21.77 -7.13
CA LYS A 103 13.14 -23.14 -6.93
C LYS A 103 13.45 -23.39 -5.46
N PRO A 104 12.98 -24.50 -4.87
CA PRO A 104 13.20 -24.79 -3.44
C PRO A 104 14.67 -25.07 -3.11
N GLU A 105 15.47 -25.48 -4.08
CA GLU A 105 16.92 -25.70 -3.91
C GLU A 105 17.74 -24.39 -3.89
N ASN A 106 17.11 -23.23 -4.20
CA ASN A 106 17.79 -21.94 -4.19
C ASN A 106 17.64 -21.25 -2.82
N ALA A 107 18.65 -21.38 -1.98
CA ALA A 107 18.67 -20.80 -0.63
C ALA A 107 18.58 -19.26 -0.65
N ASP A 108 19.14 -18.59 -1.67
CA ASP A 108 19.09 -17.13 -1.79
C ASP A 108 17.66 -16.63 -2.02
N ILE A 109 16.86 -17.37 -2.79
CA ILE A 109 15.45 -17.07 -3.02
C ILE A 109 14.63 -17.26 -1.74
N ILE A 110 14.89 -18.33 -0.99
CA ILE A 110 14.21 -18.56 0.30
C ILE A 110 14.52 -17.42 1.26
N SER A 111 15.80 -17.11 1.44
CA SER A 111 16.22 -15.98 2.29
C SER A 111 15.63 -14.64 1.84
N PHE A 112 15.54 -14.42 0.53
CA PHE A 112 14.92 -13.21 -0.02
C PHE A 112 13.42 -13.14 0.32
N LEU A 113 12.68 -14.24 0.18
CA LEU A 113 11.26 -14.30 0.53
C LEU A 113 11.03 -14.13 2.04
N GLU A 114 11.92 -14.67 2.88
CA GLU A 114 11.90 -14.45 4.33
C GLU A 114 12.07 -12.97 4.66
N GLU A 115 13.10 -12.31 4.08
CA GLU A 115 13.30 -10.86 4.23
C GLU A 115 12.07 -10.07 3.78
N VAL A 116 11.44 -10.45 2.65
CA VAL A 116 10.22 -9.78 2.14
C VAL A 116 9.06 -9.94 3.13
N CYS A 117 8.84 -11.13 3.67
CA CYS A 117 7.78 -11.37 4.65
C CYS A 117 7.97 -10.52 5.92
N GLU A 118 9.22 -10.35 6.38
CA GLU A 118 9.53 -9.49 7.53
C GLU A 118 9.23 -8.01 7.31
N LEU A 119 9.30 -7.51 6.05
CA LEU A 119 9.02 -6.11 5.76
C LEU A 119 7.59 -5.70 6.15
N PHE A 120 6.63 -6.61 5.95
CA PHE A 120 5.23 -6.36 6.28
C PHE A 120 4.99 -6.14 7.80
N GLU A 121 5.91 -6.63 8.65
CA GLU A 121 5.81 -6.42 10.09
C GLU A 121 6.47 -5.11 10.56
N LYS A 122 7.43 -4.57 9.79
CA LYS A 122 8.29 -3.46 10.23
C LYS A 122 7.70 -2.06 10.02
N ASN A 123 6.60 -1.92 9.27
CA ASN A 123 6.01 -0.62 8.92
C ASN A 123 7.07 0.42 8.46
N GLU A 124 8.04 -0.02 7.68
CA GLU A 124 9.12 0.80 7.12
C GLU A 124 8.99 0.87 5.60
N ASN A 125 9.18 2.07 5.03
CA ASN A 125 9.20 2.22 3.59
C ASN A 125 10.19 1.25 2.96
N SER A 126 9.70 0.37 2.10
CA SER A 126 10.49 -0.68 1.50
C SER A 126 10.11 -0.92 0.04
N TRP A 127 11.11 -1.28 -0.76
CA TRP A 127 10.97 -1.57 -2.18
C TRP A 127 11.65 -2.88 -2.53
N LEU A 128 11.05 -3.61 -3.48
CA LEU A 128 11.72 -4.67 -4.23
C LEU A 128 12.30 -4.08 -5.50
N LEU A 129 13.56 -4.42 -5.78
CA LEU A 129 14.27 -4.03 -6.99
C LEU A 129 14.73 -5.27 -7.74
N TYR A 130 14.61 -5.22 -9.06
CA TYR A 130 15.05 -6.28 -9.97
C TYR A 130 15.93 -5.67 -11.05
N GLU A 131 17.08 -6.27 -11.28
CA GLU A 131 17.92 -6.05 -12.44
C GLU A 131 17.66 -7.15 -13.46
N LEU A 132 17.33 -6.76 -14.67
CA LEU A 132 16.94 -7.65 -15.76
C LEU A 132 17.96 -7.55 -16.88
N CYS A 133 18.58 -8.68 -17.25
CA CYS A 133 19.52 -8.81 -18.35
C CYS A 133 19.06 -9.90 -19.31
N GLY A 134 18.99 -9.62 -20.61
CA GLY A 134 18.59 -10.62 -21.58
C GLY A 134 17.20 -11.23 -21.37
N GLY A 135 16.30 -10.54 -20.67
CA GLY A 135 14.97 -11.03 -20.35
C GLY A 135 14.88 -11.95 -19.12
N GLU A 136 15.97 -12.08 -18.36
CA GLU A 136 16.01 -12.81 -17.08
C GLU A 136 16.36 -11.87 -15.92
N VAL A 137 16.00 -12.24 -14.70
CA VAL A 137 16.43 -11.52 -13.51
C VAL A 137 17.88 -11.92 -13.20
N ALA A 138 18.78 -10.97 -13.37
CA ALA A 138 20.18 -11.12 -13.01
C ALA A 138 20.38 -10.95 -11.49
N GLN A 139 19.70 -9.98 -10.89
CA GLN A 139 19.76 -9.69 -9.46
C GLN A 139 18.41 -9.22 -8.91
N MET A 140 18.19 -9.47 -7.62
CA MET A 140 17.06 -8.95 -6.84
C MET A 140 17.58 -8.34 -5.55
N ASP A 141 17.02 -7.23 -5.13
CA ASP A 141 17.36 -6.62 -3.86
C ASP A 141 16.13 -6.04 -3.18
N ILE A 142 16.27 -5.83 -1.87
CA ILE A 142 15.32 -5.11 -1.04
C ILE A 142 15.99 -3.81 -0.64
N TYR A 143 15.28 -2.72 -0.75
CA TYR A 143 15.74 -1.42 -0.25
C TYR A 143 14.83 -0.96 0.88
N THR A 144 15.45 -0.59 2.00
CA THR A 144 14.90 0.32 3.01
C THR A 144 15.97 1.38 3.33
N LYS A 145 15.56 2.51 3.90
CA LYS A 145 16.52 3.56 4.25
C LYS A 145 17.58 3.08 5.24
N ALA A 146 17.18 2.25 6.19
CA ALA A 146 18.10 1.68 7.19
C ALA A 146 19.05 0.62 6.61
N ARG A 147 18.55 -0.18 5.63
CA ARG A 147 19.29 -1.31 5.05
C ARG A 147 20.21 -0.89 3.90
N GLY A 148 19.79 0.06 3.08
CA GLY A 148 20.41 0.32 1.77
C GLY A 148 20.23 -0.85 0.80
N LEU A 149 20.95 -0.82 -0.33
CA LEU A 149 21.10 -1.95 -1.24
C LEU A 149 22.22 -2.89 -0.75
N ARG A 150 22.04 -4.20 -0.91
CA ARG A 150 23.03 -5.22 -0.50
C ARG A 150 23.52 -6.10 -1.65
N ARG A 151 22.69 -6.30 -2.66
CA ARG A 151 22.97 -7.19 -3.80
C ARG A 151 23.19 -6.42 -5.09
N MET A 152 22.63 -5.22 -5.19
CA MET A 152 22.73 -4.34 -6.35
C MET A 152 23.58 -3.11 -6.05
N THR A 153 24.18 -2.53 -7.07
CA THR A 153 24.91 -1.27 -6.98
C THR A 153 24.28 -0.25 -7.92
N LEU A 154 23.69 0.80 -7.38
CA LEU A 154 23.12 1.91 -8.12
C LEU A 154 23.64 3.22 -7.50
N ASP A 155 23.82 4.24 -8.32
CA ASP A 155 24.07 5.57 -7.78
C ASP A 155 22.77 6.18 -7.22
N ASP A 156 22.90 7.21 -6.39
CA ASP A 156 21.77 7.84 -5.71
C ASP A 156 20.73 8.41 -6.70
N ALA A 157 21.17 8.90 -7.86
CA ALA A 157 20.28 9.48 -8.85
C ALA A 157 19.47 8.41 -9.61
N ALA A 158 20.07 7.26 -9.89
CA ALA A 158 19.39 6.10 -10.47
C ALA A 158 18.42 5.48 -9.44
N LEU A 159 18.88 5.30 -8.21
CA LEU A 159 18.07 4.76 -7.13
C LEU A 159 16.84 5.63 -6.85
N ALA A 160 16.99 6.95 -6.77
CA ALA A 160 15.89 7.88 -6.55
C ALA A 160 14.76 7.77 -7.59
N LYS A 161 15.11 7.44 -8.83
CA LYS A 161 14.11 7.24 -9.91
C LYS A 161 13.32 5.96 -9.76
N LEU A 162 13.83 4.99 -9.02
CA LEU A 162 13.21 3.69 -8.77
C LEU A 162 12.37 3.66 -7.49
N LEU A 163 12.75 4.43 -6.46
CA LEU A 163 12.07 4.47 -5.18
C LEU A 163 10.82 5.36 -5.22
N THR A 164 9.82 4.94 -5.95
CA THR A 164 8.55 5.67 -6.10
C THR A 164 7.41 4.96 -5.38
N SER A 165 6.26 5.62 -5.28
CA SER A 165 5.02 5.04 -4.70
C SER A 165 4.30 4.09 -5.64
N GLN A 166 4.72 4.03 -6.89
CA GLN A 166 4.16 3.17 -7.92
C GLN A 166 5.28 2.30 -8.51
N PRO A 167 4.96 1.12 -9.01
CA PRO A 167 5.93 0.31 -9.72
C PRO A 167 6.51 1.07 -10.91
N VAL A 168 7.82 0.93 -11.10
CA VAL A 168 8.57 1.56 -12.19
C VAL A 168 9.33 0.51 -12.96
N TYR A 169 9.21 0.54 -14.29
CA TYR A 169 10.05 -0.21 -15.20
C TYR A 169 10.91 0.77 -16.04
N GLN A 170 12.22 0.65 -15.93
CA GLN A 170 13.18 1.40 -16.73
C GLN A 170 13.79 0.46 -17.76
N ALA A 171 13.45 0.67 -19.03
CA ALA A 171 14.04 -0.07 -20.12
C ALA A 171 15.51 0.31 -20.31
N GLY A 172 16.34 -0.68 -20.63
CA GLY A 172 17.77 -0.53 -20.86
C GLY A 172 18.45 -1.90 -20.91
N GLU A 173 19.79 -1.89 -20.92
CA GLU A 173 20.60 -3.10 -20.73
C GLU A 173 21.72 -2.76 -19.74
N PRO A 174 21.56 -3.12 -18.47
CA PRO A 174 20.42 -3.81 -17.86
C PRO A 174 19.15 -2.95 -17.77
N ALA A 175 17.97 -3.58 -17.77
CA ALA A 175 16.72 -2.95 -17.41
C ALA A 175 16.49 -3.07 -15.88
N TYR A 176 15.76 -2.13 -15.31
CA TYR A 176 15.42 -2.15 -13.89
C TYR A 176 13.92 -2.12 -13.68
N TYR A 177 13.46 -2.93 -12.75
CA TYR A 177 12.10 -2.86 -12.23
C TYR A 177 12.15 -2.64 -10.72
N ALA A 178 11.34 -1.75 -10.22
CA ALA A 178 11.18 -1.50 -8.80
C ALA A 178 9.71 -1.31 -8.43
N GLU A 179 9.35 -1.75 -7.24
CA GLU A 179 8.00 -1.59 -6.70
C GLU A 179 8.03 -1.39 -5.20
N PRO A 180 7.11 -0.56 -4.63
CA PRO A 180 6.95 -0.48 -3.20
C PRO A 180 6.32 -1.77 -2.66
N VAL A 181 6.82 -2.26 -1.52
CA VAL A 181 6.26 -3.40 -0.76
C VAL A 181 5.44 -2.90 0.40
N VAL A 182 6.06 -2.09 1.24
CA VAL A 182 5.42 -1.41 2.36
C VAL A 182 5.63 0.09 2.16
N LEU A 183 4.55 0.83 2.32
CA LEU A 183 4.58 2.28 2.42
C LEU A 183 4.26 2.59 3.87
N ALA A 184 5.28 3.02 4.61
CA ALA A 184 5.17 3.30 6.03
C ALA A 184 4.14 4.39 6.34
N GLY A 185 3.66 4.37 7.55
CA GLY A 185 2.70 5.30 8.11
C GLY A 185 1.51 4.57 8.69
N THR A 186 1.06 5.05 9.83
CA THR A 186 -0.12 4.56 10.52
C THR A 186 -1.26 5.56 10.36
N ALA A 187 -2.43 5.07 10.04
CA ALA A 187 -3.67 5.84 10.07
C ALA A 187 -4.23 5.78 11.51
N TYR A 188 -4.00 6.83 12.26
CA TYR A 188 -4.53 6.99 13.60
C TYR A 188 -5.96 7.53 13.53
N ILE A 189 -6.92 6.76 14.05
CA ILE A 189 -8.33 7.14 14.17
C ILE A 189 -8.58 7.60 15.60
N PHE A 190 -8.63 8.91 15.82
CA PHE A 190 -9.01 9.49 17.11
C PHE A 190 -10.52 9.58 17.22
N GLY A 191 -11.10 8.66 17.98
CA GLY A 191 -12.54 8.51 18.18
C GLY A 191 -13.11 7.23 17.58
N GLY A 192 -13.22 6.21 18.40
CA GLY A 192 -13.77 4.89 18.07
C GLY A 192 -15.31 4.85 18.07
N GLY A 193 -15.99 5.93 17.68
CA GLY A 193 -17.45 5.95 17.50
C GLY A 193 -17.87 5.28 16.19
N HIS A 194 -19.14 5.46 15.80
CA HIS A 194 -19.71 4.81 14.60
C HIS A 194 -18.90 5.04 13.34
N VAL A 195 -18.42 6.27 13.09
CA VAL A 195 -17.61 6.56 11.89
C VAL A 195 -16.22 5.95 12.00
N GLY A 196 -15.58 6.01 13.18
CA GLY A 196 -14.27 5.37 13.40
C GLY A 196 -14.33 3.86 13.24
N ALA A 197 -15.38 3.22 13.77
CA ALA A 197 -15.61 1.79 13.62
C ALA A 197 -15.87 1.37 12.15
N ALA A 198 -16.56 2.20 11.38
CA ALA A 198 -16.76 1.97 9.95
C ALA A 198 -15.49 2.26 9.14
N LEU A 199 -14.63 3.19 9.58
CA LEU A 199 -13.42 3.59 8.84
C LEU A 199 -12.29 2.59 8.99
N ALA A 200 -12.11 1.99 10.17
CA ALA A 200 -11.02 1.07 10.45
C ALA A 200 -10.94 -0.10 9.44
N PRO A 201 -11.99 -0.89 9.19
CA PRO A 201 -11.96 -1.98 8.22
C PRO A 201 -11.72 -1.49 6.78
N VAL A 202 -12.26 -0.34 6.40
CA VAL A 202 -12.05 0.21 5.05
C VAL A 202 -10.60 0.59 4.83
N LEU A 203 -9.96 1.26 5.80
CA LEU A 203 -8.54 1.63 5.72
C LEU A 203 -7.63 0.40 5.72
N HIS A 204 -7.91 -0.59 6.57
CA HIS A 204 -7.19 -1.86 6.57
C HIS A 204 -7.30 -2.57 5.21
N TYR A 205 -8.52 -2.68 4.66
CA TYR A 205 -8.76 -3.30 3.35
C TYR A 205 -7.99 -2.63 2.21
N VAL A 206 -7.82 -1.29 2.24
CA VAL A 206 -7.04 -0.56 1.23
C VAL A 206 -5.56 -0.40 1.58
N GLY A 207 -5.07 -1.17 2.59
CA GLY A 207 -3.66 -1.35 2.89
C GLY A 207 -3.03 -0.23 3.71
N PHE A 208 -3.78 0.45 4.57
CA PHE A 208 -3.22 1.24 5.66
C PHE A 208 -2.99 0.35 6.88
N ARG A 209 -1.92 0.61 7.64
CA ARG A 209 -1.82 0.20 9.03
C ARG A 209 -2.76 1.09 9.85
N VAL A 210 -3.59 0.51 10.69
CA VAL A 210 -4.66 1.22 11.39
C VAL A 210 -4.47 1.15 12.91
N ALA A 211 -4.48 2.30 13.57
CA ALA A 211 -4.55 2.41 15.02
C ALA A 211 -5.78 3.20 15.43
N VAL A 212 -6.58 2.66 16.35
CA VAL A 212 -7.74 3.35 16.90
C VAL A 212 -7.41 3.84 18.30
N PHE A 213 -7.65 5.12 18.56
CA PHE A 213 -7.44 5.77 19.85
C PHE A 213 -8.77 6.29 20.40
N ASP A 214 -9.15 5.85 21.60
CA ASP A 214 -10.35 6.36 22.29
C ASP A 214 -10.10 6.51 23.79
N ASN A 215 -10.79 7.46 24.43
CA ASN A 215 -10.69 7.69 25.86
C ASN A 215 -11.77 6.97 26.68
N ARG A 216 -12.59 6.18 26.02
CA ARG A 216 -13.64 5.35 26.65
C ARG A 216 -13.19 3.90 26.67
N PRO A 217 -13.04 3.28 27.85
CA PRO A 217 -12.51 1.91 27.95
C PRO A 217 -13.37 0.89 27.19
N ASP A 218 -14.69 1.08 27.17
CA ASP A 218 -15.62 0.18 26.48
C ASP A 218 -15.50 0.25 24.94
N PHE A 219 -14.93 1.33 24.40
CA PHE A 219 -14.71 1.52 22.96
C PHE A 219 -13.27 1.21 22.54
N ALA A 220 -12.31 1.36 23.43
CA ALA A 220 -10.90 1.10 23.14
C ALA A 220 -10.54 -0.36 23.42
N THR A 221 -11.20 -1.30 22.74
CA THR A 221 -10.95 -2.74 22.90
C THR A 221 -10.72 -3.41 21.54
N PRO A 222 -9.80 -4.39 21.44
CA PRO A 222 -9.54 -5.11 20.19
C PRO A 222 -10.77 -5.80 19.60
N GLU A 223 -11.72 -6.23 20.45
CA GLU A 223 -12.96 -6.87 20.02
C GLU A 223 -13.86 -5.94 19.22
N HIS A 224 -13.79 -4.63 19.50
CA HIS A 224 -14.53 -3.60 18.74
C HIS A 224 -13.90 -3.32 17.37
N TYR A 225 -12.60 -3.56 17.21
CA TYR A 225 -11.84 -3.22 16.00
C TYR A 225 -10.95 -4.39 15.57
N PRO A 226 -11.55 -5.51 15.13
CA PRO A 226 -10.78 -6.70 14.74
C PRO A 226 -9.85 -6.47 13.53
N ASP A 227 -10.13 -5.43 12.73
CA ASP A 227 -9.33 -5.04 11.56
C ASP A 227 -8.31 -3.93 11.88
N ALA A 228 -8.20 -3.47 13.13
CA ALA A 228 -7.15 -2.54 13.53
C ALA A 228 -5.90 -3.29 13.95
N ASP A 229 -4.74 -2.77 13.53
CA ASP A 229 -3.44 -3.31 13.96
C ASP A 229 -3.13 -2.97 15.42
N GLU A 230 -3.73 -1.88 15.92
CA GLU A 230 -3.53 -1.43 17.30
C GLU A 230 -4.79 -0.71 17.82
N VAL A 231 -5.12 -0.94 19.09
CA VAL A 231 -6.21 -0.23 19.78
C VAL A 231 -5.66 0.35 21.08
N ILE A 232 -5.76 1.68 21.21
CA ILE A 232 -5.12 2.44 22.26
C ILE A 232 -6.18 3.11 23.15
N PHE A 233 -6.15 2.81 24.44
CA PHE A 233 -6.89 3.55 25.46
C PHE A 233 -6.03 4.70 26.00
N GLY A 234 -6.50 5.96 25.89
CA GLY A 234 -5.74 7.12 26.32
C GLY A 234 -6.58 8.39 26.44
N GLN A 235 -5.94 9.53 26.71
CA GLN A 235 -6.62 10.82 26.91
C GLN A 235 -6.37 11.73 25.71
N TYR A 236 -7.43 12.36 25.18
CA TYR A 236 -7.34 13.28 24.03
C TYR A 236 -6.57 14.55 24.34
N GLN A 237 -6.56 14.99 25.63
CA GLN A 237 -5.85 16.18 26.08
C GLN A 237 -4.35 16.10 25.87
N ASP A 238 -3.79 14.90 26.00
CA ASP A 238 -2.39 14.60 25.70
C ASP A 238 -2.28 13.15 25.29
N PHE A 239 -2.08 12.90 24.01
CA PHE A 239 -1.88 11.55 23.49
C PHE A 239 -0.40 11.16 23.38
N SER A 240 0.51 12.09 23.66
CA SER A 240 1.97 11.89 23.51
C SER A 240 2.55 10.72 24.33
N PRO A 241 1.98 10.32 25.50
CA PRO A 241 2.45 9.13 26.20
C PRO A 241 2.28 7.81 25.44
N TRP A 242 1.37 7.77 24.47
CA TRP A 242 1.04 6.56 23.71
C TRP A 242 1.47 6.63 22.24
N ILE A 243 1.48 7.84 21.66
CA ILE A 243 1.70 8.03 20.21
C ILE A 243 2.75 9.12 19.98
N THR A 244 3.77 8.79 19.20
CA THR A 244 4.69 9.77 18.61
C THR A 244 4.49 9.76 17.09
N LEU A 245 3.76 10.75 16.59
CA LEU A 245 3.42 10.87 15.17
C LEU A 245 4.67 11.10 14.32
N GLN A 246 4.80 10.31 13.23
CA GLN A 246 5.89 10.36 12.27
C GLN A 246 5.47 11.10 10.99
N PRO A 247 6.42 11.51 10.12
CA PRO A 247 6.12 12.22 8.86
C PRO A 247 5.26 11.44 7.87
N GLU A 248 5.19 10.12 8.02
CA GLU A 248 4.40 9.22 7.19
C GLU A 248 2.99 8.98 7.72
N ASP A 249 2.69 9.41 8.96
CA ASP A 249 1.43 9.09 9.63
C ASP A 249 0.27 9.97 9.17
N TYR A 250 -0.91 9.40 9.31
CA TYR A 250 -2.20 9.98 8.98
C TYR A 250 -3.02 10.10 10.26
N VAL A 251 -3.60 11.26 10.47
CA VAL A 251 -4.45 11.54 11.64
C VAL A 251 -5.87 11.82 11.16
N THR A 252 -6.83 11.04 11.64
CA THR A 252 -8.26 11.26 11.40
C THR A 252 -8.96 11.52 12.73
N ILE A 253 -9.65 12.65 12.86
CA ILE A 253 -10.23 13.15 14.11
C ILE A 253 -11.74 13.15 14.01
N MET A 254 -12.37 12.31 14.85
CA MET A 254 -13.82 12.12 14.93
C MET A 254 -14.26 11.77 16.36
N THR A 255 -13.73 12.51 17.31
CA THR A 255 -13.98 12.27 18.74
C THR A 255 -15.43 12.60 19.14
N PRO A 256 -15.91 12.14 20.30
CA PRO A 256 -17.31 12.39 20.73
C PRO A 256 -17.66 13.86 21.00
N GLY A 257 -16.76 14.80 20.86
CA GLY A 257 -17.05 16.21 21.14
C GLY A 257 -16.05 17.18 20.52
N HIS A 258 -16.54 18.38 20.20
CA HIS A 258 -15.73 19.42 19.57
C HIS A 258 -14.53 19.91 20.41
N GLN A 259 -14.58 19.73 21.74
CA GLN A 259 -13.46 20.08 22.60
C GLN A 259 -12.31 19.08 22.41
N ALA A 260 -12.61 17.78 22.45
CA ALA A 260 -11.59 16.74 22.20
C ALA A 260 -11.04 16.82 20.76
N ASP A 261 -11.87 17.12 19.75
CA ASP A 261 -11.41 17.37 18.39
C ASP A 261 -10.35 18.47 18.33
N ARG A 262 -10.56 19.59 19.07
CA ARG A 262 -9.59 20.71 19.14
C ARG A 262 -8.29 20.32 19.83
N GLU A 263 -8.37 19.56 20.91
CA GLU A 263 -7.21 19.09 21.69
C GLU A 263 -6.33 18.16 20.85
N VAL A 264 -6.93 17.21 20.14
CA VAL A 264 -6.20 16.31 19.24
C VAL A 264 -5.62 17.09 18.05
N LEU A 265 -6.42 17.99 17.45
CA LEU A 265 -5.99 18.77 16.29
C LEU A 265 -4.82 19.69 16.62
N LEU A 266 -4.80 20.30 17.81
CA LEU A 266 -3.70 21.14 18.31
C LEU A 266 -2.38 20.35 18.37
N GLN A 267 -2.40 19.14 18.88
CA GLN A 267 -1.23 18.28 18.99
C GLN A 267 -0.80 17.75 17.61
N ALA A 268 -1.77 17.32 16.77
CA ALA A 268 -1.50 16.85 15.41
C ALA A 268 -0.85 17.94 14.54
N LEU A 269 -1.29 19.20 14.64
CA LEU A 269 -0.69 20.32 13.91
C LEU A 269 0.74 20.66 14.33
N ARG A 270 1.11 20.33 15.57
CA ARG A 270 2.49 20.46 16.07
C ARG A 270 3.38 19.27 15.68
N SER A 271 2.80 18.23 15.16
CA SER A 271 3.52 17.03 14.72
C SER A 271 3.92 17.12 13.23
N PRO A 272 4.80 16.22 12.75
CA PRO A 272 5.18 16.12 11.35
C PRO A 272 4.19 15.32 10.48
N ALA A 273 3.07 14.80 11.03
CA ALA A 273 2.14 13.93 10.31
C ALA A 273 1.77 14.48 8.93
N THR A 274 1.74 13.60 7.92
CA THR A 274 1.51 14.01 6.52
C THR A 274 0.08 14.42 6.24
N TYR A 275 -0.89 13.79 6.92
CA TYR A 275 -2.32 14.02 6.73
C TYR A 275 -2.99 14.28 8.07
N ILE A 276 -3.80 15.33 8.13
CA ILE A 276 -4.60 15.66 9.31
C ILE A 276 -6.01 15.95 8.84
N GLY A 277 -6.96 15.05 9.12
CA GLY A 277 -8.36 15.20 8.76
C GLY A 277 -9.25 15.34 9.99
N CYS A 278 -10.20 16.27 9.95
CA CYS A 278 -11.12 16.50 11.08
C CYS A 278 -12.57 16.50 10.61
N ILE A 279 -13.41 15.71 11.29
CA ILE A 279 -14.86 15.69 11.03
C ILE A 279 -15.51 16.95 11.58
N GLY A 280 -16.47 17.48 10.85
CA GLY A 280 -17.27 18.60 11.36
C GLY A 280 -18.04 19.36 10.30
N SER A 281 -19.09 20.07 10.73
CA SER A 281 -19.76 21.03 9.87
C SER A 281 -18.88 22.28 9.64
N ARG A 282 -19.11 22.99 8.56
CA ARG A 282 -18.37 24.24 8.24
C ARG A 282 -18.34 25.23 9.39
N SER A 283 -19.44 25.35 10.15
CA SER A 283 -19.52 26.26 11.31
C SER A 283 -18.66 25.80 12.49
N LYS A 284 -18.64 24.49 12.79
CA LYS A 284 -17.75 23.91 13.82
C LYS A 284 -16.27 24.11 13.46
N ILE A 285 -15.93 23.91 12.20
CA ILE A 285 -14.58 24.07 11.68
C ILE A 285 -14.09 25.51 11.81
N ALA A 286 -14.94 26.51 11.47
CA ALA A 286 -14.59 27.92 11.65
C ALA A 286 -14.30 28.26 13.12
N GLY A 287 -15.12 27.78 14.06
CA GLY A 287 -14.89 27.96 15.48
C GLY A 287 -13.63 27.24 16.00
N THR A 288 -13.29 26.08 15.44
CA THR A 288 -12.07 25.35 15.75
C THR A 288 -10.82 26.10 15.28
N ARG A 289 -10.84 26.65 14.06
CA ARG A 289 -9.74 27.44 13.51
C ARG A 289 -9.46 28.70 14.36
N ALA A 290 -10.51 29.43 14.78
CA ALA A 290 -10.36 30.58 15.66
C ALA A 290 -9.73 30.20 17.00
N TRP A 291 -10.20 29.10 17.63
CA TRP A 291 -9.65 28.61 18.87
C TRP A 291 -8.18 28.20 18.75
N LEU A 292 -7.78 27.55 17.66
CA LEU A 292 -6.38 27.14 17.41
C LEU A 292 -5.46 28.35 17.27
N ALA A 293 -5.92 29.43 16.60
CA ALA A 293 -5.17 30.69 16.51
C ALA A 293 -4.90 31.30 17.89
N GLU A 294 -5.89 31.29 18.79
CA GLU A 294 -5.73 31.73 20.19
C GLU A 294 -4.73 30.85 20.98
N HIS A 295 -4.51 29.58 20.53
CA HIS A 295 -3.57 28.64 21.15
C HIS A 295 -2.22 28.54 20.42
N GLY A 296 -1.90 29.58 19.60
CA GLY A 296 -0.57 29.75 19.00
C GLY A 296 -0.33 28.92 17.74
N ILE A 297 -1.38 28.39 17.09
CA ILE A 297 -1.28 27.78 15.77
C ILE A 297 -1.40 28.87 14.70
N PRO A 298 -0.38 29.11 13.88
CA PRO A 298 -0.44 30.09 12.81
C PRO A 298 -1.46 29.68 11.73
N ASP A 299 -2.08 30.65 11.07
CA ASP A 299 -3.15 30.40 10.11
C ASP A 299 -2.67 29.58 8.89
N GLU A 300 -1.40 29.68 8.54
CA GLU A 300 -0.78 28.89 7.48
C GLU A 300 -0.78 27.39 7.78
N ALA A 301 -0.70 27.01 9.06
CA ALA A 301 -0.73 25.59 9.47
C ALA A 301 -2.09 24.94 9.15
N TRP A 302 -3.15 25.75 9.03
CA TRP A 302 -4.46 25.28 8.62
C TRP A 302 -4.46 24.68 7.20
N GLY A 303 -3.55 25.07 6.33
CA GLY A 303 -3.38 24.48 5.00
C GLY A 303 -3.09 22.98 5.00
N ARG A 304 -2.69 22.41 6.16
CA ARG A 304 -2.47 20.97 6.36
C ARG A 304 -3.73 20.21 6.78
N VAL A 305 -4.82 20.93 7.09
CA VAL A 305 -6.03 20.32 7.66
C VAL A 305 -7.07 20.07 6.58
N HIS A 306 -7.48 18.83 6.45
CA HIS A 306 -8.62 18.41 5.63
C HIS A 306 -9.89 18.48 6.49
N ALA A 307 -10.64 19.58 6.35
CA ALA A 307 -11.85 19.80 7.14
C ALA A 307 -12.91 20.61 6.35
N PRO A 308 -14.10 20.06 6.16
CA PRO A 308 -14.57 18.74 6.56
C PRO A 308 -13.77 17.62 5.92
N ILE A 309 -13.43 16.59 6.71
CA ILE A 309 -12.70 15.41 6.23
C ILE A 309 -13.51 14.65 5.17
N GLY A 310 -12.83 14.13 4.15
CA GLY A 310 -13.41 13.30 3.11
C GLY A 310 -13.77 14.05 1.84
N ILE A 311 -13.84 13.35 0.73
CA ILE A 311 -14.30 13.89 -0.55
C ILE A 311 -15.84 14.01 -0.56
N PRO A 312 -16.42 15.02 -1.22
CA PRO A 312 -17.87 15.26 -1.18
C PRO A 312 -18.66 14.23 -2.02
N LEU A 313 -18.97 13.08 -1.44
CA LEU A 313 -19.80 12.03 -2.05
C LEU A 313 -21.29 12.18 -1.79
N GLY A 314 -21.68 13.08 -0.85
CA GLY A 314 -23.08 13.24 -0.43
C GLY A 314 -23.57 12.13 0.54
N GLY A 315 -22.67 11.29 1.04
CA GLY A 315 -22.97 10.24 1.99
C GLY A 315 -23.46 10.76 3.34
N ARG A 316 -24.31 9.99 4.01
CA ARG A 316 -24.92 10.32 5.30
C ARG A 316 -24.73 9.25 6.37
N THR A 317 -24.51 8.00 5.97
CA THR A 317 -24.27 6.91 6.92
C THR A 317 -22.80 6.89 7.36
N PRO A 318 -22.47 6.33 8.52
CA PRO A 318 -21.08 6.14 8.96
C PRO A 318 -20.21 5.45 7.90
N GLU A 319 -20.74 4.44 7.22
CA GLU A 319 -20.07 3.65 6.20
C GLU A 319 -19.78 4.49 4.94
N GLU A 320 -20.74 5.30 4.49
CA GLU A 320 -20.55 6.21 3.34
C GLU A 320 -19.53 7.31 3.65
N ILE A 321 -19.54 7.82 4.90
CA ILE A 321 -18.54 8.78 5.39
C ILE A 321 -17.16 8.12 5.44
N ALA A 322 -17.06 6.90 5.92
CA ALA A 322 -15.81 6.13 5.96
C ALA A 322 -15.21 5.95 4.55
N VAL A 323 -16.03 5.58 3.56
CA VAL A 323 -15.60 5.50 2.16
C VAL A 323 -15.10 6.84 1.63
N SER A 324 -15.82 7.93 1.94
CA SER A 324 -15.42 9.30 1.56
C SER A 324 -14.05 9.68 2.14
N ILE A 325 -13.82 9.38 3.43
CA ILE A 325 -12.54 9.63 4.11
C ILE A 325 -11.42 8.78 3.51
N ALA A 326 -11.66 7.49 3.34
CA ALA A 326 -10.68 6.58 2.77
C ALA A 326 -10.28 7.01 1.35
N ALA A 327 -11.23 7.44 0.52
CA ALA A 327 -10.95 7.94 -0.83
C ALA A 327 -10.08 9.21 -0.81
N GLU A 328 -10.29 10.14 0.13
CA GLU A 328 -9.43 11.31 0.31
C GLU A 328 -8.02 10.92 0.75
N MET A 329 -7.89 10.00 1.70
CA MET A 329 -6.60 9.51 2.19
C MET A 329 -5.82 8.76 1.10
N ILE A 330 -6.49 7.95 0.27
CA ILE A 330 -5.87 7.29 -0.90
C ILE A 330 -5.33 8.34 -1.88
N ARG A 331 -6.12 9.38 -2.20
CA ARG A 331 -5.69 10.48 -3.06
C ARG A 331 -4.48 11.20 -2.47
N HIS A 332 -4.55 11.58 -1.19
CA HIS A 332 -3.44 12.23 -0.49
C HIS A 332 -2.16 11.37 -0.53
N ARG A 333 -2.27 10.07 -0.25
CA ARG A 333 -1.15 9.13 -0.32
C ARG A 333 -0.50 9.13 -1.71
N ALA A 334 -1.30 9.09 -2.77
CA ALA A 334 -0.80 9.10 -4.13
C ALA A 334 -0.09 10.43 -4.49
N GLU A 335 -0.67 11.57 -4.12
CA GLU A 335 -0.13 12.91 -4.38
C GLU A 335 1.14 13.19 -3.56
N HIS A 336 1.13 12.86 -2.27
CA HIS A 336 2.25 13.11 -1.36
C HIS A 336 3.51 12.33 -1.78
N MET A 337 3.34 11.11 -2.25
CA MET A 337 4.45 10.29 -2.72
C MET A 337 4.96 10.73 -4.10
N ALA A 338 4.12 11.33 -4.95
CA ALA A 338 4.55 11.95 -6.19
C ALA A 338 5.42 13.20 -5.96
N ASN A 339 5.17 13.95 -4.88
CA ASN A 339 5.86 15.20 -4.54
C ASN A 339 7.18 15.01 -3.77
N ARG A 340 7.50 13.79 -3.31
CA ARG A 340 8.81 13.46 -2.71
C ARG A 340 9.91 13.15 -3.75
N ARG A 341 9.66 13.46 -5.03
CA ARG A 341 10.57 13.31 -6.16
C ARG A 341 11.62 14.42 -6.21
#